data_7ccac0b357b9ebc18c75252d94375092
#
_entry.id   7ccac0b357b9ebc18c75252d94375092
#
_cell.length_a   1.000
_cell.length_b   1.000
_cell.length_c   1.000
_cell.angle_alpha   90.00
_cell.angle_beta   90.00
_cell.angle_gamma   90.00
#
_symmetry.space_group_name_H-M   'P 1'
#
loop_
_entity.id
_entity.type
_entity.pdbx_description
1 polymer ?
#
loop_
_entity_poly.entity_id
_entity_poly.type
_entity_poly.pdbx_seq_one_letter_code
_entity_poly.pdbx_strand_id
1 'polypeptide(L)'
;MYDTKVLKIDDKSLSLAKEYILNGELVGFPTETVYGLGAIAYSDEAVKSIFEAKGRPQDNPLIVHVHKDYDADKLVFVDHDYVYKLREAFLPGPLTMVYRSRGVISPVATCGLDTVGIRIPSSEAAQDFLKAVNVPVAAPSANVSKHTSPVTAMHVYEDLKGKIPLILDGGKCTGGIESTVLDVTTDTPIILRSGLVTAEMIKSVVGKCAYSQNKPTDKIRAPGMKYRHYCPKCETALFKRDDYKEAQALYDEYVARGKTPYFMCDGAMENKIRGKVLKLGNTAQEIASNLYDKLHEGESVAEILIAFEVETGSDVDVGIMNRLSKACKKYE
;
A
#
# COMPACT_ATOMS: atom_id res chain seq x y z
N MET A 1 22.42 0.44 15.31
CA MET A 1 20.97 0.55 15.68
C MET A 1 20.67 2.04 15.75
N TYR A 2 19.64 2.51 15.02
CA TYR A 2 19.28 3.93 15.01
C TYR A 2 18.47 4.31 16.25
N ASP A 3 18.60 5.59 16.70
CA ASP A 3 17.58 6.25 17.50
C ASP A 3 16.53 6.82 16.54
N THR A 4 15.49 6.05 16.24
CA THR A 4 14.49 6.39 15.25
C THR A 4 13.64 7.58 15.69
N LYS A 5 13.75 8.69 14.97
CA LYS A 5 12.99 9.92 15.22
C LYS A 5 11.66 9.89 14.48
N VAL A 6 10.59 10.33 15.13
CA VAL A 6 9.29 10.63 14.50
C VAL A 6 9.10 12.13 14.58
N LEU A 7 9.09 12.80 13.43
CA LEU A 7 9.03 14.26 13.35
C LEU A 7 7.84 14.71 12.52
N LYS A 8 7.14 15.74 12.99
CA LYS A 8 6.15 16.46 12.18
C LYS A 8 6.84 17.08 10.98
N ILE A 9 6.10 17.21 9.87
CA ILE A 9 6.62 17.80 8.64
C ILE A 9 6.74 19.32 8.83
N ASP A 10 7.97 19.79 8.71
CA ASP A 10 8.36 21.21 8.66
C ASP A 10 9.69 21.33 7.87
N ASP A 11 10.16 22.56 7.65
CA ASP A 11 11.40 22.83 6.89
C ASP A 11 12.63 22.11 7.48
N LYS A 12 12.68 21.95 8.81
CA LYS A 12 13.80 21.28 9.48
C LYS A 12 13.78 19.78 9.30
N SER A 13 12.63 19.18 9.48
CA SER A 13 12.45 17.72 9.28
C SER A 13 12.60 17.33 7.80
N LEU A 14 12.15 18.17 6.86
CA LEU A 14 12.35 17.98 5.43
C LEU A 14 13.82 18.11 5.04
N SER A 15 14.56 19.07 5.60
CA SER A 15 15.99 19.22 5.37
C SER A 15 16.76 18.01 5.89
N LEU A 16 16.41 17.52 7.08
CA LEU A 16 16.98 16.30 7.66
C LEU A 16 16.67 15.05 6.83
N ALA A 17 15.43 14.91 6.37
CA ALA A 17 15.01 13.81 5.49
C ALA A 17 15.78 13.81 4.16
N LYS A 18 15.99 15.00 3.57
CA LYS A 18 16.83 15.17 2.38
C LYS A 18 18.25 14.70 2.62
N GLU A 19 18.86 15.11 3.74
CA GLU A 19 20.22 14.69 4.12
C GLU A 19 20.31 13.17 4.20
N TYR A 20 19.41 12.52 4.93
CA TYR A 20 19.38 11.05 5.06
C TYR A 20 19.25 10.36 3.70
N ILE A 21 18.28 10.77 2.86
CA ILE A 21 18.08 10.15 1.54
C ILE A 21 19.32 10.30 0.64
N LEU A 22 19.93 11.51 0.60
CA LEU A 22 21.11 11.76 -0.25
C LEU A 22 22.35 11.01 0.26
N ASN A 23 22.44 10.72 1.54
CA ASN A 23 23.49 9.89 2.17
C ASN A 23 23.20 8.38 2.02
N GLY A 24 22.12 7.97 1.33
CA GLY A 24 21.75 6.57 1.12
C GLY A 24 21.01 5.92 2.30
N GLU A 25 20.57 6.70 3.27
CA GLU A 25 19.81 6.21 4.43
C GLU A 25 18.30 6.20 4.15
N LEU A 26 17.54 5.52 5.02
CA LEU A 26 16.10 5.29 4.84
C LEU A 26 15.26 6.34 5.57
N VAL A 27 14.16 6.76 4.95
CA VAL A 27 13.16 7.64 5.57
C VAL A 27 11.77 7.05 5.41
N GLY A 28 11.03 6.91 6.52
CA GLY A 28 9.59 6.66 6.49
C GLY A 28 8.84 7.94 6.14
N PHE A 29 7.97 7.93 5.13
CA PHE A 29 7.22 9.10 4.69
C PHE A 29 5.76 8.81 4.37
N PRO A 30 4.84 9.75 4.65
CA PRO A 30 3.42 9.58 4.37
C PRO A 30 3.13 9.72 2.88
N THR A 31 2.09 9.01 2.40
CA THR A 31 1.40 9.30 1.15
C THR A 31 -0.11 9.32 1.38
N GLU A 32 -0.91 9.65 0.38
CA GLU A 32 -2.37 9.53 0.48
C GLU A 32 -2.84 8.08 0.65
N THR A 33 -2.05 7.10 0.24
CA THR A 33 -2.40 5.66 0.29
C THR A 33 -1.92 4.98 1.58
N VAL A 34 -0.62 4.79 1.73
CA VAL A 34 0.05 4.19 2.89
C VAL A 34 1.40 4.88 3.09
N TYR A 35 2.01 4.73 4.26
CA TYR A 35 3.39 5.19 4.47
C TYR A 35 4.37 4.37 3.63
N GLY A 36 5.32 5.06 3.00
CA GLY A 36 6.42 4.48 2.22
C GLY A 36 7.73 4.46 3.00
N LEU A 37 8.56 3.45 2.77
CA LEU A 37 9.95 3.39 3.23
C LEU A 37 10.86 3.77 2.07
N GLY A 38 11.36 5.01 2.06
CA GLY A 38 12.08 5.61 0.97
C GLY A 38 13.59 5.44 1.05
N ALA A 39 14.21 5.21 -0.11
CA ALA A 39 15.65 5.32 -0.35
C ALA A 39 15.90 5.99 -1.71
N ILE A 40 17.07 6.59 -1.90
CA ILE A 40 17.46 7.11 -3.21
C ILE A 40 17.45 5.97 -4.26
N ALA A 41 16.70 6.15 -5.35
CA ALA A 41 16.44 5.08 -6.32
C ALA A 41 17.63 4.76 -7.23
N TYR A 42 18.69 5.57 -7.22
CA TYR A 42 19.88 5.41 -8.04
C TYR A 42 20.96 4.52 -7.41
N SER A 43 20.93 4.31 -6.08
CA SER A 43 21.95 3.54 -5.34
C SER A 43 21.48 2.12 -5.05
N ASP A 44 22.22 1.13 -5.51
CA ASP A 44 21.98 -0.29 -5.21
C ASP A 44 22.06 -0.56 -3.70
N GLU A 45 23.01 0.06 -3.01
CA GLU A 45 23.24 -0.10 -1.56
C GLU A 45 22.05 0.46 -0.78
N ALA A 46 21.62 1.69 -1.11
CA ALA A 46 20.49 2.32 -0.46
C ALA A 46 19.18 1.53 -0.68
N VAL A 47 18.96 1.00 -1.89
CA VAL A 47 17.80 0.16 -2.20
C VAL A 47 17.87 -1.18 -1.47
N LYS A 48 19.06 -1.83 -1.37
CA LYS A 48 19.23 -3.07 -0.58
C LYS A 48 18.87 -2.87 0.88
N SER A 49 19.22 -1.71 1.47
CA SER A 49 18.86 -1.39 2.86
C SER A 49 17.35 -1.40 3.12
N ILE A 50 16.50 -1.08 2.12
CA ILE A 50 15.05 -1.23 2.22
C ILE A 50 14.67 -2.71 2.48
N PHE A 51 15.23 -3.62 1.69
CA PHE A 51 14.91 -5.06 1.82
C PHE A 51 15.41 -5.61 3.17
N GLU A 52 16.58 -5.17 3.62
CA GLU A 52 17.15 -5.55 4.92
C GLU A 52 16.30 -5.05 6.09
N ALA A 53 15.96 -3.75 6.11
CA ALA A 53 15.16 -3.15 7.19
C ALA A 53 13.77 -3.83 7.32
N LYS A 54 13.19 -4.24 6.20
CA LYS A 54 11.88 -4.91 6.14
C LYS A 54 11.98 -6.43 6.35
N GLY A 55 13.14 -7.05 6.24
CA GLY A 55 13.26 -8.52 6.13
C GLY A 55 12.54 -9.06 4.88
N ARG A 56 12.60 -8.33 3.75
CA ARG A 56 11.88 -8.65 2.51
C ARG A 56 12.81 -9.33 1.51
N PRO A 57 12.37 -10.44 0.83
CA PRO A 57 13.09 -10.99 -0.31
C PRO A 57 13.23 -9.99 -1.47
N GLN A 58 14.38 -10.01 -2.15
CA GLN A 58 14.68 -9.13 -3.30
C GLN A 58 14.14 -9.71 -4.63
N ASP A 59 12.89 -10.17 -4.64
CA ASP A 59 12.26 -10.82 -5.79
C ASP A 59 10.98 -10.13 -6.25
N ASN A 60 10.75 -8.91 -5.76
CA ASN A 60 9.53 -8.14 -6.00
C ASN A 60 9.87 -6.65 -6.13
N PRO A 61 9.72 -6.05 -7.34
CA PRO A 61 10.21 -4.72 -7.63
C PRO A 61 9.60 -3.64 -6.72
N LEU A 62 10.28 -2.51 -6.62
CA LEU A 62 9.84 -1.35 -5.87
C LEU A 62 9.23 -0.31 -6.80
N ILE A 63 8.34 0.52 -6.26
CA ILE A 63 7.77 1.67 -6.96
C ILE A 63 8.68 2.87 -6.72
N VAL A 64 8.97 3.62 -7.77
CA VAL A 64 9.74 4.86 -7.72
C VAL A 64 8.78 6.03 -7.62
N HIS A 65 8.98 6.88 -6.61
CA HIS A 65 8.16 8.05 -6.33
C HIS A 65 8.91 9.32 -6.71
N VAL A 66 8.20 10.26 -7.35
CA VAL A 66 8.71 11.58 -7.71
C VAL A 66 7.66 12.65 -7.39
N HIS A 67 8.08 13.91 -7.22
CA HIS A 67 7.15 15.04 -7.08
C HIS A 67 6.50 15.40 -8.42
N LYS A 68 5.39 16.16 -8.36
CA LYS A 68 4.58 16.48 -9.55
C LYS A 68 5.32 17.25 -10.66
N ASP A 69 6.30 18.06 -10.27
CA ASP A 69 7.08 18.88 -11.21
C ASP A 69 8.36 18.18 -11.69
N TYR A 70 8.57 16.90 -11.30
CA TYR A 70 9.71 16.11 -11.75
C TYR A 70 9.48 15.57 -13.17
N ASP A 71 10.47 15.72 -14.03
CA ASP A 71 10.43 15.17 -15.39
C ASP A 71 10.64 13.64 -15.37
N ALA A 72 9.54 12.91 -15.21
CA ALA A 72 9.55 11.44 -15.13
C ALA A 72 10.00 10.77 -16.45
N ASP A 73 9.94 11.47 -17.60
CA ASP A 73 10.37 10.93 -18.89
C ASP A 73 11.89 10.78 -18.97
N LYS A 74 12.65 11.37 -18.03
CA LYS A 74 14.07 11.05 -17.82
C LYS A 74 14.33 9.61 -17.33
N LEU A 75 13.31 8.97 -16.71
CA LEU A 75 13.43 7.65 -16.12
C LEU A 75 12.88 6.54 -17.02
N VAL A 76 11.93 6.87 -17.91
CA VAL A 76 11.09 5.91 -18.64
C VAL A 76 10.91 6.28 -20.11
N PHE A 77 10.51 5.29 -20.91
CA PHE A 77 9.96 5.51 -22.24
C PHE A 77 8.43 5.53 -22.17
N VAL A 78 7.81 6.48 -22.88
CA VAL A 78 6.35 6.54 -23.06
C VAL A 78 6.05 5.98 -24.45
N ASP A 79 5.53 4.75 -24.49
CA ASP A 79 5.38 4.00 -25.74
C ASP A 79 4.00 4.24 -26.41
N HIS A 80 3.02 4.80 -25.68
CA HIS A 80 1.64 4.97 -26.15
C HIS A 80 1.05 6.34 -25.77
N ASP A 81 0.38 7.01 -26.69
CA ASP A 81 -0.21 8.35 -26.47
C ASP A 81 -1.29 8.39 -25.39
N TYR A 82 -2.00 7.27 -25.17
CA TYR A 82 -3.02 7.21 -24.13
C TYR A 82 -2.46 7.44 -22.71
N VAL A 83 -1.16 7.24 -22.52
CA VAL A 83 -0.49 7.44 -21.25
C VAL A 83 -0.58 8.89 -20.78
N TYR A 84 -0.48 9.86 -21.69
CA TYR A 84 -0.59 11.27 -21.34
C TYR A 84 -1.98 11.61 -20.81
N LYS A 85 -3.05 11.02 -21.39
CA LYS A 85 -4.43 11.19 -20.89
C LYS A 85 -4.60 10.60 -19.49
N LEU A 86 -3.98 9.46 -19.22
CA LEU A 86 -4.01 8.84 -17.88
C LEU A 86 -3.22 9.67 -16.85
N ARG A 87 -2.08 10.21 -17.24
CA ARG A 87 -1.30 11.13 -16.39
C ARG A 87 -2.11 12.36 -16.02
N GLU A 88 -2.74 13.01 -16.99
CA GLU A 88 -3.59 14.18 -16.78
C GLU A 88 -4.78 13.90 -15.86
N ALA A 89 -5.43 12.74 -16.05
CA ALA A 89 -6.63 12.39 -15.29
C ALA A 89 -6.34 11.93 -13.84
N PHE A 90 -5.20 11.26 -13.59
CA PHE A 90 -4.98 10.52 -12.34
C PHE A 90 -3.69 10.89 -11.60
N LEU A 91 -2.84 11.77 -12.12
CA LEU A 91 -1.62 12.21 -11.43
C LEU A 91 -1.64 13.73 -11.17
N PRO A 92 -1.22 14.15 -9.96
CA PRO A 92 -0.82 13.33 -8.81
C PRO A 92 -1.98 12.51 -8.23
N GLY A 93 -1.69 11.24 -7.80
CA GLY A 93 -2.76 10.39 -7.27
C GLY A 93 -2.36 8.95 -6.93
N PRO A 94 -3.37 8.14 -6.54
CA PRO A 94 -3.17 6.75 -6.12
C PRO A 94 -3.03 5.79 -7.31
N LEU A 95 -2.33 6.20 -8.36
CA LEU A 95 -2.01 5.41 -9.55
C LEU A 95 -0.49 5.28 -9.69
N THR A 96 -0.01 4.05 -9.85
CA THR A 96 1.35 3.72 -10.28
C THR A 96 1.28 3.21 -11.71
N MET A 97 2.04 3.79 -12.61
CA MET A 97 2.15 3.29 -13.98
C MET A 97 3.50 2.59 -14.17
N VAL A 98 3.47 1.39 -14.74
CA VAL A 98 4.65 0.59 -15.09
C VAL A 98 5.02 0.88 -16.53
N TYR A 99 6.23 1.37 -16.73
CA TYR A 99 6.79 1.77 -18.02
C TYR A 99 8.01 0.95 -18.37
N ARG A 100 8.43 0.98 -19.61
CA ARG A 100 9.76 0.53 -20.02
C ARG A 100 10.82 1.49 -19.45
N SER A 101 11.81 0.93 -18.77
CA SER A 101 12.85 1.68 -18.06
C SER A 101 13.93 2.21 -19.02
N ARG A 102 14.49 3.39 -18.74
CA ARG A 102 15.70 3.88 -19.40
C ARG A 102 17.00 3.34 -18.78
N GLY A 103 16.91 2.46 -17.79
CA GLY A 103 18.08 1.85 -17.14
C GLY A 103 18.82 2.78 -16.18
N VAL A 104 18.24 3.92 -15.79
CA VAL A 104 18.87 4.87 -14.85
C VAL A 104 18.55 4.56 -13.38
N ILE A 105 17.50 3.78 -13.13
CA ILE A 105 17.10 3.33 -11.78
C ILE A 105 17.91 2.07 -11.45
N SER A 106 18.30 1.94 -10.17
CA SER A 106 18.99 0.76 -9.64
C SER A 106 18.31 -0.54 -10.10
N PRO A 107 19.04 -1.51 -10.66
CA PRO A 107 18.51 -2.82 -11.00
C PRO A 107 18.04 -3.61 -9.79
N VAL A 108 18.47 -3.27 -8.58
CA VAL A 108 17.93 -3.82 -7.33
C VAL A 108 16.49 -3.36 -7.11
N ALA A 109 16.17 -2.10 -7.43
CA ALA A 109 14.80 -1.58 -7.32
C ALA A 109 13.84 -2.22 -8.33
N THR A 110 14.32 -2.50 -9.55
CA THR A 110 13.53 -3.15 -10.60
C THR A 110 13.57 -4.68 -10.53
N CYS A 111 14.36 -5.28 -9.61
CA CYS A 111 14.64 -6.72 -9.58
C CYS A 111 15.14 -7.24 -10.93
N GLY A 112 15.93 -6.44 -11.67
CA GLY A 112 16.48 -6.78 -12.98
C GLY A 112 15.46 -6.79 -14.12
N LEU A 113 14.25 -6.26 -13.92
CA LEU A 113 13.26 -6.07 -14.98
C LEU A 113 13.64 -4.88 -15.87
N ASP A 114 13.23 -4.95 -17.12
CA ASP A 114 13.32 -3.85 -18.11
C ASP A 114 12.22 -2.79 -17.93
N THR A 115 11.39 -2.95 -16.90
CA THR A 115 10.29 -2.05 -16.57
C THR A 115 10.44 -1.47 -15.16
N VAL A 116 9.84 -0.30 -14.94
CA VAL A 116 9.80 0.38 -13.63
C VAL A 116 8.44 1.03 -13.39
N GLY A 117 7.93 0.88 -12.17
CA GLY A 117 6.71 1.56 -11.74
C GLY A 117 7.01 2.97 -11.23
N ILE A 118 6.39 3.99 -11.83
CA ILE A 118 6.50 5.39 -11.40
C ILE A 118 5.19 5.84 -10.77
N ARG A 119 5.30 6.57 -9.66
CA ARG A 119 4.17 7.16 -8.97
C ARG A 119 4.44 8.62 -8.59
N ILE A 120 3.42 9.45 -8.73
CA ILE A 120 3.37 10.84 -8.25
C ILE A 120 2.24 10.90 -7.22
N PRO A 121 2.53 10.80 -5.91
CA PRO A 121 1.49 10.80 -4.87
C PRO A 121 0.80 12.16 -4.79
N SER A 122 -0.47 12.19 -4.36
CA SER A 122 -1.26 13.43 -4.27
C SER A 122 -1.20 14.12 -2.92
N SER A 123 -0.74 13.45 -1.85
CA SER A 123 -0.68 14.09 -0.53
C SER A 123 0.36 15.23 -0.51
N GLU A 124 0.01 16.37 0.06
CA GLU A 124 0.88 17.52 0.22
C GLU A 124 2.18 17.13 0.95
N ALA A 125 2.06 16.39 2.03
CA ALA A 125 3.18 15.86 2.80
C ALA A 125 4.18 15.04 1.96
N ALA A 126 3.68 14.18 1.05
CA ALA A 126 4.54 13.45 0.12
C ALA A 126 5.20 14.36 -0.90
N GLN A 127 4.45 15.35 -1.43
CA GLN A 127 4.97 16.30 -2.40
C GLN A 127 6.08 17.17 -1.80
N ASP A 128 5.90 17.67 -0.57
CA ASP A 128 6.90 18.46 0.14
C ASP A 128 8.19 17.67 0.37
N PHE A 129 8.08 16.43 0.84
CA PHE A 129 9.23 15.55 1.02
C PHE A 129 9.93 15.27 -0.32
N LEU A 130 9.21 14.82 -1.34
CA LEU A 130 9.80 14.48 -2.64
C LEU A 130 10.40 15.70 -3.35
N LYS A 131 9.79 16.88 -3.17
CA LYS A 131 10.33 18.13 -3.70
C LYS A 131 11.58 18.59 -2.95
N ALA A 132 11.62 18.47 -1.63
CA ALA A 132 12.80 18.77 -0.83
C ALA A 132 13.99 17.88 -1.20
N VAL A 133 13.75 16.57 -1.39
CA VAL A 133 14.77 15.60 -1.80
C VAL A 133 15.20 15.82 -3.25
N ASN A 134 14.28 16.06 -4.15
CA ASN A 134 14.44 16.34 -5.59
C ASN A 134 15.23 15.30 -6.39
N VAL A 135 15.14 14.03 -5.97
CA VAL A 135 15.62 12.84 -6.69
C VAL A 135 14.56 11.75 -6.63
N PRO A 136 14.55 10.77 -7.56
CA PRO A 136 13.65 9.63 -7.48
C PRO A 136 13.87 8.82 -6.20
N VAL A 137 12.78 8.47 -5.52
CA VAL A 137 12.78 7.70 -4.28
C VAL A 137 12.12 6.36 -4.50
N ALA A 138 12.86 5.27 -4.39
CA ALA A 138 12.30 3.91 -4.40
C ALA A 138 11.65 3.62 -3.05
N ALA A 139 10.38 3.22 -3.05
CA ALA A 139 9.69 2.95 -1.80
C ALA A 139 8.61 1.87 -1.92
N PRO A 140 8.69 0.79 -1.13
CA PRO A 140 7.56 -0.06 -0.75
C PRO A 140 6.81 0.56 0.44
N SER A 141 5.72 -0.09 0.92
CA SER A 141 5.10 0.26 2.21
C SER A 141 6.09 0.14 3.37
N ALA A 142 5.97 0.99 4.39
CA ALA A 142 6.95 1.11 5.49
C ALA A 142 6.68 0.15 6.67
N ASN A 143 6.35 -1.12 6.41
CA ASN A 143 6.14 -2.19 7.39
C ASN A 143 7.19 -3.30 7.28
N VAL A 144 7.34 -4.11 8.32
CA VAL A 144 8.04 -5.40 8.23
C VAL A 144 7.34 -6.28 7.19
N SER A 145 8.12 -7.07 6.45
CA SER A 145 7.58 -7.93 5.37
C SER A 145 6.43 -8.81 5.86
N LYS A 146 5.35 -8.90 5.07
CA LYS A 146 4.10 -9.63 5.33
C LYS A 146 3.17 -9.02 6.37
N HIS A 147 3.61 -8.08 7.21
CA HIS A 147 2.77 -7.39 8.17
C HIS A 147 1.81 -6.41 7.49
N THR A 148 0.81 -5.91 8.23
CA THR A 148 -0.18 -4.92 7.78
C THR A 148 0.52 -3.63 7.31
N SER A 149 0.09 -3.05 6.17
CA SER A 149 0.68 -1.79 5.70
C SER A 149 0.35 -0.63 6.64
N PRO A 150 1.31 0.29 6.90
CA PRO A 150 1.13 1.37 7.84
C PRO A 150 0.36 2.54 7.23
N VAL A 151 -0.60 3.08 7.96
CA VAL A 151 -1.39 4.27 7.58
C VAL A 151 -1.17 5.45 8.53
N THR A 152 -0.33 5.28 9.55
CA THR A 152 0.13 6.33 10.47
C THR A 152 1.63 6.21 10.71
N ALA A 153 2.27 7.30 11.17
CA ALA A 153 3.68 7.29 11.55
C ALA A 153 3.98 6.31 12.70
N MET A 154 3.02 6.11 13.61
CA MET A 154 3.19 5.19 14.74
C MET A 154 3.18 3.73 14.28
N HIS A 155 2.37 3.34 13.29
CA HIS A 155 2.44 2.01 12.69
C HIS A 155 3.83 1.72 12.07
N VAL A 156 4.44 2.75 11.43
CA VAL A 156 5.82 2.64 10.92
C VAL A 156 6.81 2.49 12.06
N TYR A 157 6.65 3.28 13.12
CA TYR A 157 7.54 3.24 14.28
C TYR A 157 7.52 1.88 14.97
N GLU A 158 6.35 1.30 15.18
CA GLU A 158 6.22 -0.03 15.81
C GLU A 158 6.95 -1.12 15.04
N ASP A 159 6.96 -1.06 13.70
CA ASP A 159 7.60 -2.05 12.85
C ASP A 159 9.10 -1.81 12.62
N LEU A 160 9.52 -0.54 12.52
CA LEU A 160 10.84 -0.17 12.02
C LEU A 160 11.72 0.62 13.00
N LYS A 161 11.27 0.82 14.26
CA LYS A 161 12.11 1.45 15.29
C LYS A 161 13.44 0.71 15.42
N GLY A 162 14.52 1.48 15.56
CA GLY A 162 15.88 0.96 15.64
C GLY A 162 16.51 0.56 14.30
N LYS A 163 15.73 0.47 13.22
CA LYS A 163 16.18 0.06 11.89
C LYS A 163 16.36 1.22 10.91
N ILE A 164 15.64 2.33 11.11
CA ILE A 164 15.68 3.52 10.26
C ILE A 164 15.87 4.78 11.11
N PRO A 165 16.52 5.83 10.59
CA PRO A 165 16.82 7.03 11.37
C PRO A 165 15.61 7.96 11.55
N LEU A 166 14.69 8.05 10.54
CA LEU A 166 13.65 9.07 10.52
C LEU A 166 12.33 8.54 9.96
N ILE A 167 11.25 9.01 10.61
CA ILE A 167 9.87 8.89 10.13
C ILE A 167 9.27 10.29 10.09
N LEU A 168 8.81 10.73 8.93
CA LEU A 168 8.05 11.98 8.77
C LEU A 168 6.58 11.72 9.12
N ASP A 169 6.04 12.45 10.10
CA ASP A 169 4.64 12.34 10.48
C ASP A 169 3.79 13.39 9.76
N GLY A 170 3.08 12.95 8.73
CA GLY A 170 2.09 13.74 7.99
C GLY A 170 0.62 13.37 8.33
N GLY A 171 0.39 12.68 9.46
CA GLY A 171 -0.94 12.22 9.88
C GLY A 171 -1.37 10.91 9.24
N LYS A 172 -2.67 10.60 9.38
CA LYS A 172 -3.27 9.37 8.83
C LYS A 172 -3.46 9.48 7.30
N CYS A 173 -3.11 8.42 6.59
CA CYS A 173 -3.38 8.30 5.15
C CYS A 173 -4.88 8.28 4.85
N THR A 174 -5.31 9.03 3.83
CA THR A 174 -6.74 9.19 3.50
C THR A 174 -7.30 8.04 2.65
N GLY A 175 -6.46 7.44 1.79
CA GLY A 175 -6.87 6.35 0.90
C GLY A 175 -6.83 4.96 1.52
N GLY A 176 -5.91 4.74 2.46
CA GLY A 176 -5.83 3.55 3.32
C GLY A 176 -5.41 2.24 2.67
N ILE A 177 -5.45 2.11 1.35
CA ILE A 177 -4.93 0.95 0.60
C ILE A 177 -3.93 1.42 -0.45
N GLU A 178 -3.01 0.54 -0.87
CA GLU A 178 -1.98 0.89 -1.85
C GLU A 178 -2.56 1.28 -3.22
N SER A 179 -1.79 2.06 -3.96
CA SER A 179 -2.12 2.51 -5.32
C SER A 179 -2.52 1.38 -6.26
N THR A 180 -3.40 1.67 -7.21
CA THR A 180 -3.55 0.85 -8.41
C THR A 180 -2.22 0.78 -9.15
N VAL A 181 -1.83 -0.40 -9.64
CA VAL A 181 -0.65 -0.58 -10.49
C VAL A 181 -1.12 -0.96 -11.89
N LEU A 182 -0.79 -0.12 -12.85
CA LEU A 182 -1.21 -0.22 -14.24
C LEU A 182 0.00 -0.40 -15.16
N ASP A 183 0.05 -1.48 -15.90
CA ASP A 183 1.02 -1.68 -16.97
C ASP A 183 0.58 -0.88 -18.20
N VAL A 184 1.43 0.06 -18.62
CA VAL A 184 1.20 0.92 -19.78
C VAL A 184 2.21 0.68 -20.91
N THR A 185 2.90 -0.47 -20.87
CA THR A 185 3.84 -0.90 -21.93
C THR A 185 3.17 -1.60 -23.10
N THR A 186 1.85 -1.80 -23.05
CA THR A 186 1.06 -2.54 -24.02
C THR A 186 -0.02 -1.66 -24.64
N ASP A 187 -0.55 -2.05 -25.81
CA ASP A 187 -1.62 -1.30 -26.50
C ASP A 187 -2.87 -1.07 -25.66
N THR A 188 -3.20 -2.01 -24.79
CA THR A 188 -4.30 -1.90 -23.82
C THR A 188 -3.70 -1.84 -22.41
N PRO A 189 -4.00 -0.79 -21.60
CA PRO A 189 -3.51 -0.73 -20.23
C PRO A 189 -4.05 -1.91 -19.41
N ILE A 190 -3.16 -2.53 -18.60
CA ILE A 190 -3.45 -3.74 -17.83
C ILE A 190 -3.29 -3.46 -16.34
N ILE A 191 -4.36 -3.63 -15.55
CA ILE A 191 -4.28 -3.56 -14.08
C ILE A 191 -3.54 -4.80 -13.57
N LEU A 192 -2.38 -4.56 -12.97
CA LEU A 192 -1.57 -5.58 -12.29
C LEU A 192 -1.98 -5.73 -10.82
N ARG A 193 -2.42 -4.63 -10.19
CA ARG A 193 -2.93 -4.59 -8.81
C ARG A 193 -4.05 -3.58 -8.69
N SER A 194 -5.22 -4.02 -8.26
CA SER A 194 -6.37 -3.13 -8.00
C SER A 194 -6.13 -2.24 -6.78
N GLY A 195 -6.59 -1.00 -6.85
CA GLY A 195 -6.56 0.01 -5.79
C GLY A 195 -7.73 0.99 -5.97
N LEU A 196 -7.54 2.27 -5.59
CA LEU A 196 -8.59 3.29 -5.63
C LEU A 196 -8.91 3.78 -7.05
N VAL A 197 -7.97 3.70 -8.00
CA VAL A 197 -8.25 3.96 -9.42
C VAL A 197 -8.74 2.67 -10.05
N THR A 198 -10.01 2.64 -10.46
CA THR A 198 -10.70 1.43 -10.92
C THR A 198 -10.56 1.23 -12.44
N ALA A 199 -10.90 0.04 -12.93
CA ALA A 199 -10.90 -0.25 -14.37
C ALA A 199 -11.91 0.64 -15.12
N GLU A 200 -13.06 0.91 -14.52
CA GLU A 200 -14.09 1.77 -15.15
C GLU A 200 -13.61 3.23 -15.25
N MET A 201 -12.91 3.74 -14.22
CA MET A 201 -12.28 5.07 -14.28
C MET A 201 -11.24 5.14 -15.41
N ILE A 202 -10.41 4.11 -15.57
CA ILE A 202 -9.42 4.05 -16.65
C ILE A 202 -10.12 3.97 -18.01
N LYS A 203 -11.14 3.10 -18.16
CA LYS A 203 -11.92 2.99 -19.40
C LYS A 203 -12.61 4.29 -19.77
N SER A 204 -13.11 5.07 -18.81
CA SER A 204 -13.77 6.35 -19.10
C SER A 204 -12.82 7.37 -19.73
N VAL A 205 -11.49 7.26 -19.46
CA VAL A 205 -10.46 8.16 -20.00
C VAL A 205 -9.91 7.68 -21.34
N VAL A 206 -9.63 6.35 -21.48
CA VAL A 206 -8.90 5.82 -22.63
C VAL A 206 -9.67 4.74 -23.42
N GLY A 207 -10.92 4.47 -23.06
CA GLY A 207 -11.82 3.59 -23.77
C GLY A 207 -11.58 2.09 -23.56
N LYS A 208 -10.46 1.70 -22.95
CA LYS A 208 -10.09 0.30 -22.73
C LYS A 208 -9.26 0.09 -21.46
N CYS A 209 -9.46 -1.05 -20.81
CA CYS A 209 -8.63 -1.50 -19.68
C CYS A 209 -8.85 -3.00 -19.49
N ALA A 210 -7.80 -3.74 -19.17
CA ALA A 210 -7.86 -5.16 -18.86
C ALA A 210 -7.30 -5.44 -17.46
N TYR A 211 -7.63 -6.60 -16.91
CA TYR A 211 -6.97 -7.13 -15.72
C TYR A 211 -5.90 -8.15 -16.13
N SER A 212 -4.81 -8.18 -15.39
CA SER A 212 -3.78 -9.20 -15.58
C SER A 212 -4.37 -10.60 -15.33
N GLN A 213 -4.10 -11.51 -16.28
CA GLN A 213 -4.43 -12.94 -16.17
C GLN A 213 -3.22 -13.75 -15.68
N ASN A 214 -2.34 -13.15 -14.84
CA ASN A 214 -1.09 -13.77 -14.43
C ASN A 214 -1.29 -15.18 -13.87
N LYS A 215 -0.57 -16.13 -14.44
CA LYS A 215 -0.40 -17.48 -13.88
C LYS A 215 0.67 -17.42 -12.77
N PRO A 216 0.64 -18.36 -11.79
CA PRO A 216 1.63 -18.41 -10.70
C PRO A 216 3.10 -18.47 -11.16
N THR A 217 3.34 -18.84 -12.43
CA THR A 217 4.65 -18.99 -13.06
C THR A 217 5.19 -17.72 -13.73
N ASP A 218 4.39 -16.66 -13.84
CA ASP A 218 4.79 -15.45 -14.57
C ASP A 218 5.77 -14.58 -13.74
N LYS A 219 6.70 -13.90 -14.42
CA LYS A 219 7.59 -12.92 -13.79
C LYS A 219 6.75 -11.81 -13.16
N ILE A 220 7.04 -11.52 -11.89
CA ILE A 220 6.31 -10.53 -11.11
C ILE A 220 6.70 -9.14 -11.59
N ARG A 221 5.74 -8.38 -12.11
CA ARG A 221 5.92 -7.02 -12.62
C ARG A 221 5.47 -5.92 -11.64
N ALA A 222 4.83 -6.30 -10.52
CA ALA A 222 4.32 -5.34 -9.55
C ALA A 222 4.37 -5.85 -8.11
N PRO A 223 4.55 -4.97 -7.10
CA PRO A 223 4.50 -5.32 -5.68
C PRO A 223 3.15 -5.90 -5.26
N GLY A 224 3.15 -6.89 -4.33
CA GLY A 224 1.93 -7.42 -3.71
C GLY A 224 1.25 -8.57 -4.46
N MET A 225 1.90 -9.17 -5.49
CA MET A 225 1.31 -10.25 -6.29
C MET A 225 1.66 -11.66 -5.77
N LYS A 226 2.81 -11.88 -5.14
CA LYS A 226 3.39 -13.23 -4.92
C LYS A 226 3.11 -13.85 -3.56
N TYR A 227 3.09 -13.07 -2.50
CA TYR A 227 3.07 -13.58 -1.12
C TYR A 227 1.77 -13.25 -0.42
N ARG A 228 1.46 -14.00 0.65
CA ARG A 228 0.47 -13.57 1.61
C ARG A 228 0.98 -12.31 2.31
N HIS A 229 0.22 -11.24 2.24
CA HIS A 229 0.55 -9.91 2.76
C HIS A 229 -0.51 -9.43 3.74
N TYR A 230 -0.21 -8.35 4.46
CA TYR A 230 -1.16 -7.61 5.30
C TYR A 230 -1.65 -8.37 6.52
N CYS A 231 -0.92 -9.41 6.97
CA CYS A 231 -1.36 -10.24 8.07
C CYS A 231 -1.16 -9.53 9.42
N PRO A 232 -2.22 -9.28 10.20
CA PRO A 232 -2.08 -8.87 11.59
C PRO A 232 -1.48 -10.02 12.42
N LYS A 233 -0.98 -9.71 13.61
CA LYS A 233 -0.34 -10.69 14.52
C LYS A 233 -1.35 -11.57 15.23
N CYS A 234 -2.62 -11.16 15.34
CA CYS A 234 -3.70 -11.96 15.93
C CYS A 234 -4.28 -13.00 14.95
N GLU A 235 -5.07 -13.92 15.46
CA GLU A 235 -5.86 -14.83 14.63
C GLU A 235 -6.87 -14.06 13.78
N THR A 236 -7.23 -14.61 12.61
CA THR A 236 -8.19 -13.97 11.71
C THR A 236 -9.12 -15.00 11.09
N ALA A 237 -10.40 -14.65 10.93
CA ALA A 237 -11.39 -15.43 10.19
C ALA A 237 -12.15 -14.50 9.24
N LEU A 238 -12.27 -14.85 7.95
CA LEU A 238 -13.03 -14.12 6.95
C LEU A 238 -14.26 -14.91 6.55
N PHE A 239 -15.43 -14.35 6.80
CA PHE A 239 -16.73 -14.92 6.50
C PHE A 239 -17.38 -14.24 5.28
N LYS A 240 -18.22 -14.97 4.57
CA LYS A 240 -19.19 -14.35 3.66
C LYS A 240 -20.23 -13.59 4.47
N ARG A 241 -20.88 -12.61 3.84
CA ARG A 241 -21.88 -11.78 4.51
C ARG A 241 -23.12 -12.55 5.00
N ASP A 242 -23.46 -13.65 4.31
CA ASP A 242 -24.61 -14.48 4.68
C ASP A 242 -24.31 -15.46 5.83
N ASP A 243 -23.01 -15.74 6.09
CA ASP A 243 -22.56 -16.67 7.12
C ASP A 243 -22.43 -15.96 8.50
N TYR A 244 -23.21 -14.88 8.74
CA TYR A 244 -23.11 -14.06 9.97
C TYR A 244 -23.51 -14.81 11.24
N LYS A 245 -24.33 -15.87 11.13
CA LYS A 245 -24.71 -16.72 12.27
C LYS A 245 -23.55 -17.61 12.72
N GLU A 246 -22.84 -18.18 11.79
CA GLU A 246 -21.62 -18.96 12.01
C GLU A 246 -20.50 -18.07 12.58
N ALA A 247 -20.36 -16.86 12.06
CA ALA A 247 -19.45 -15.85 12.59
C ALA A 247 -19.79 -15.48 14.04
N GLN A 248 -21.08 -15.33 14.38
CA GLN A 248 -21.53 -15.09 15.74
C GLN A 248 -21.25 -16.28 16.65
N ALA A 249 -21.46 -17.51 16.17
CA ALA A 249 -21.16 -18.72 16.94
C ALA A 249 -19.67 -18.82 17.29
N LEU A 250 -18.78 -18.49 16.32
CA LEU A 250 -17.32 -18.43 16.55
C LEU A 250 -16.97 -17.36 17.59
N TYR A 251 -17.59 -16.17 17.50
CA TYR A 251 -17.40 -15.10 18.48
C TYR A 251 -17.76 -15.56 19.88
N ASP A 252 -18.96 -16.15 20.04
CA ASP A 252 -19.47 -16.63 21.33
C ASP A 252 -18.61 -17.76 21.90
N GLU A 253 -18.07 -18.65 21.07
CA GLU A 253 -17.11 -19.69 21.44
C GLU A 253 -15.82 -19.09 22.03
N TYR A 254 -15.26 -18.05 21.41
CA TYR A 254 -14.05 -17.38 21.93
C TYR A 254 -14.35 -16.69 23.27
N VAL A 255 -15.51 -16.02 23.41
CA VAL A 255 -15.93 -15.44 24.69
C VAL A 255 -16.09 -16.51 25.79
N ALA A 256 -16.70 -17.65 25.46
CA ALA A 256 -16.87 -18.76 26.42
C ALA A 256 -15.53 -19.34 26.90
N ARG A 257 -14.48 -19.23 26.08
CA ARG A 257 -13.10 -19.61 26.43
C ARG A 257 -12.32 -18.52 27.18
N GLY A 258 -12.97 -17.41 27.54
CA GLY A 258 -12.34 -16.26 28.22
C GLY A 258 -11.41 -15.42 27.32
N LYS A 259 -11.54 -15.56 25.99
CA LYS A 259 -10.79 -14.82 25.00
C LYS A 259 -11.54 -13.55 24.57
N THR A 260 -10.82 -12.68 23.86
CA THR A 260 -11.34 -11.37 23.42
C THR A 260 -11.46 -11.34 21.88
N PRO A 261 -12.60 -11.80 21.30
CA PRO A 261 -12.86 -11.64 19.87
C PRO A 261 -13.33 -10.24 19.55
N TYR A 262 -13.03 -9.78 18.31
CA TYR A 262 -13.63 -8.58 17.72
C TYR A 262 -14.14 -8.89 16.32
N PHE A 263 -15.29 -8.34 15.99
CA PHE A 263 -15.73 -8.25 14.61
C PHE A 263 -15.06 -7.05 13.93
N MET A 264 -14.81 -7.18 12.62
CA MET A 264 -14.36 -6.10 11.75
C MET A 264 -15.27 -6.05 10.53
N CYS A 265 -16.13 -5.03 10.42
CA CYS A 265 -17.18 -4.99 9.40
C CYS A 265 -17.66 -3.57 9.07
N ASP A 266 -18.46 -3.47 8.00
CA ASP A 266 -19.23 -2.29 7.66
C ASP A 266 -20.51 -2.16 8.51
N GLY A 267 -21.18 -1.00 8.44
CA GLY A 267 -22.37 -0.73 9.24
C GLY A 267 -23.57 -1.62 8.91
N ALA A 268 -23.67 -2.17 7.70
CA ALA A 268 -24.75 -3.08 7.34
C ALA A 268 -24.60 -4.44 8.06
N MET A 269 -23.37 -4.91 8.23
CA MET A 269 -23.08 -6.14 8.97
C MET A 269 -23.18 -5.93 10.49
N GLU A 270 -22.80 -4.74 11.01
CA GLU A 270 -22.88 -4.42 12.43
C GLU A 270 -24.29 -4.68 13.00
N ASN A 271 -25.33 -4.38 12.23
CA ASN A 271 -26.72 -4.59 12.65
C ASN A 271 -27.16 -6.07 12.74
N LYS A 272 -26.35 -7.01 12.21
CA LYS A 272 -26.67 -8.45 12.18
C LYS A 272 -25.95 -9.26 13.26
N ILE A 273 -25.02 -8.64 13.98
CA ILE A 273 -24.11 -9.31 14.93
C ILE A 273 -24.15 -8.64 16.30
N ARG A 274 -23.63 -9.29 17.32
CA ARG A 274 -23.56 -8.80 18.70
C ARG A 274 -22.15 -9.00 19.24
N GLY A 275 -21.54 -7.96 19.77
CA GLY A 275 -20.22 -8.04 20.36
C GLY A 275 -19.40 -6.78 20.14
N LYS A 276 -18.09 -6.89 20.34
CA LYS A 276 -17.12 -5.81 20.11
C LYS A 276 -16.88 -5.69 18.61
N VAL A 277 -16.95 -4.47 18.07
CA VAL A 277 -16.85 -4.21 16.63
C VAL A 277 -15.81 -3.14 16.34
N LEU A 278 -14.92 -3.40 15.41
CA LEU A 278 -14.07 -2.44 14.73
C LEU A 278 -14.78 -2.01 13.43
N LYS A 279 -15.29 -0.79 13.42
CA LYS A 279 -16.11 -0.28 12.31
C LYS A 279 -15.23 0.15 11.14
N LEU A 280 -15.50 -0.39 9.95
CA LEU A 280 -14.80 0.01 8.73
C LEU A 280 -15.41 1.25 8.07
N GLY A 281 -16.70 1.53 8.26
CA GLY A 281 -17.45 2.60 7.61
C GLY A 281 -18.62 2.05 6.80
N ASN A 282 -19.24 2.92 5.97
CA ASN A 282 -20.44 2.58 5.19
C ASN A 282 -20.21 2.69 3.68
N THR A 283 -19.21 3.44 3.25
CA THR A 283 -18.85 3.62 1.85
C THR A 283 -17.54 2.89 1.52
N ALA A 284 -17.33 2.53 0.25
CA ALA A 284 -16.10 1.90 -0.18
C ALA A 284 -14.84 2.73 0.18
N GLN A 285 -14.93 4.07 0.11
CA GLN A 285 -13.85 4.97 0.45
C GLN A 285 -13.54 4.95 1.94
N GLU A 286 -14.56 4.99 2.82
CA GLU A 286 -14.38 4.88 4.26
C GLU A 286 -13.77 3.53 4.65
N ILE A 287 -14.28 2.44 4.06
CA ILE A 287 -13.80 1.08 4.30
C ILE A 287 -12.35 0.95 3.87
N ALA A 288 -11.98 1.43 2.68
CA ALA A 288 -10.61 1.44 2.21
C ALA A 288 -9.68 2.21 3.16
N SER A 289 -10.11 3.44 3.56
CA SER A 289 -9.34 4.32 4.46
C SER A 289 -9.12 3.72 5.84
N ASN A 290 -10.08 2.92 6.34
CA ASN A 290 -10.03 2.35 7.69
C ASN A 290 -9.46 0.93 7.73
N LEU A 291 -9.37 0.20 6.61
CA LEU A 291 -9.04 -1.22 6.61
C LEU A 291 -7.74 -1.54 7.37
N TYR A 292 -6.64 -0.91 7.01
CA TYR A 292 -5.35 -1.19 7.67
C TYR A 292 -5.28 -0.61 9.08
N ASP A 293 -5.89 0.55 9.32
CA ASP A 293 -5.99 1.13 10.65
C ASP A 293 -6.70 0.17 11.62
N LYS A 294 -7.83 -0.42 11.19
CA LYS A 294 -8.58 -1.38 11.99
C LYS A 294 -7.90 -2.74 12.12
N LEU A 295 -7.10 -3.16 11.15
CA LEU A 295 -6.24 -4.34 11.28
C LEU A 295 -5.14 -4.12 12.33
N HIS A 296 -4.48 -2.94 12.36
CA HIS A 296 -3.51 -2.57 13.40
C HIS A 296 -4.17 -2.43 14.78
N GLU A 297 -5.32 -1.77 14.86
CA GLU A 297 -6.07 -1.68 16.12
C GLU A 297 -6.44 -3.09 16.61
N GLY A 298 -6.97 -3.92 15.71
CA GLY A 298 -7.40 -5.27 16.03
C GLY A 298 -6.29 -6.17 16.57
N GLU A 299 -5.08 -6.11 15.99
CA GLU A 299 -3.96 -6.92 16.49
C GLU A 299 -3.49 -6.54 17.91
N SER A 300 -3.83 -5.31 18.37
CA SER A 300 -3.49 -4.84 19.71
C SER A 300 -4.55 -5.15 20.77
N VAL A 301 -5.82 -5.37 20.36
CA VAL A 301 -6.94 -5.52 21.29
C VAL A 301 -7.65 -6.89 21.19
N ALA A 302 -7.44 -7.64 20.11
CA ALA A 302 -8.15 -8.89 19.85
C ALA A 302 -7.22 -10.10 19.79
N GLU A 303 -7.69 -11.23 20.30
CA GLU A 303 -7.04 -12.53 20.06
C GLU A 303 -7.48 -13.13 18.73
N ILE A 304 -8.69 -12.79 18.26
CA ILE A 304 -9.18 -13.09 16.91
C ILE A 304 -9.96 -11.91 16.33
N LEU A 305 -9.68 -11.60 15.06
CA LEU A 305 -10.48 -10.69 14.22
C LEU A 305 -11.39 -11.52 13.32
N ILE A 306 -12.69 -11.34 13.46
CA ILE A 306 -13.74 -11.97 12.65
C ILE A 306 -14.22 -10.93 11.65
N ALA A 307 -13.76 -11.04 10.40
CA ALA A 307 -14.07 -10.11 9.32
C ALA A 307 -15.15 -10.66 8.39
N PHE A 308 -15.85 -9.75 7.71
CA PHE A 308 -16.79 -10.09 6.65
C PHE A 308 -16.33 -9.58 5.29
N GLU A 309 -16.71 -10.29 4.23
CA GLU A 309 -16.51 -9.81 2.86
C GLU A 309 -17.21 -8.45 2.69
N VAL A 310 -16.56 -7.55 1.94
CA VAL A 310 -17.04 -6.21 1.64
C VAL A 310 -17.77 -6.21 0.30
N GLU A 311 -18.97 -5.68 0.29
CA GLU A 311 -19.82 -5.57 -0.90
C GLU A 311 -20.64 -4.27 -0.79
N THR A 312 -20.07 -3.18 -1.29
CA THR A 312 -20.73 -1.86 -1.32
C THR A 312 -21.37 -1.57 -2.66
N GLY A 313 -21.09 -2.39 -3.68
CA GLY A 313 -21.48 -2.15 -5.07
C GLY A 313 -20.54 -1.22 -5.83
N SER A 314 -19.41 -0.85 -5.23
CA SER A 314 -18.37 -0.02 -5.85
C SER A 314 -17.26 -0.89 -6.46
N ASP A 315 -16.71 -0.47 -7.60
CA ASP A 315 -15.52 -1.11 -8.19
C ASP A 315 -14.28 -1.08 -7.29
N VAL A 316 -14.25 -0.19 -6.30
CA VAL A 316 -13.19 -0.13 -5.27
C VAL A 316 -13.19 -1.38 -4.38
N ASP A 317 -14.33 -2.06 -4.25
CA ASP A 317 -14.46 -3.31 -3.48
C ASP A 317 -13.44 -4.37 -3.94
N VAL A 318 -13.12 -4.42 -5.23
CA VAL A 318 -12.08 -5.32 -5.78
C VAL A 318 -10.73 -5.08 -5.12
N GLY A 319 -10.36 -3.81 -4.93
CA GLY A 319 -9.12 -3.41 -4.25
C GLY A 319 -9.14 -3.74 -2.76
N ILE A 320 -10.26 -3.49 -2.08
CA ILE A 320 -10.46 -3.78 -0.65
C ILE A 320 -10.39 -5.29 -0.42
N MET A 321 -11.17 -6.07 -1.18
CA MET A 321 -11.23 -7.53 -1.04
C MET A 321 -9.90 -8.21 -1.37
N ASN A 322 -9.11 -7.67 -2.31
CA ASN A 322 -7.76 -8.16 -2.57
C ASN A 322 -6.85 -8.07 -1.33
N ARG A 323 -7.02 -7.02 -0.49
CA ARG A 323 -6.25 -6.85 0.76
C ARG A 323 -6.82 -7.69 1.88
N LEU A 324 -8.13 -7.63 2.07
CA LEU A 324 -8.83 -8.34 3.15
C LEU A 324 -8.66 -9.86 3.04
N SER A 325 -8.80 -10.43 1.86
CA SER A 325 -8.61 -11.88 1.62
C SER A 325 -7.16 -12.35 1.79
N LYS A 326 -6.18 -11.44 1.71
CA LYS A 326 -4.77 -11.75 2.03
C LYS A 326 -4.47 -11.57 3.52
N ALA A 327 -5.11 -10.61 4.18
CA ALA A 327 -4.95 -10.34 5.61
C ALA A 327 -5.62 -11.43 6.45
N CYS A 328 -6.85 -11.82 6.11
CA CYS A 328 -7.66 -12.74 6.88
C CYS A 328 -7.73 -14.12 6.22
N LYS A 329 -7.73 -15.19 7.04
CA LYS A 329 -7.95 -16.56 6.58
C LYS A 329 -9.44 -16.73 6.28
N LYS A 330 -9.78 -17.35 5.15
CA LYS A 330 -11.16 -17.79 4.93
C LYS A 330 -11.54 -18.79 6.01
N TYR A 331 -12.73 -18.63 6.55
CA TYR A 331 -13.34 -19.62 7.43
C TYR A 331 -13.98 -20.70 6.56
N GLU A 332 -13.58 -21.95 6.80
CA GLU A 332 -14.07 -23.15 6.11
C GLU A 332 -15.02 -23.94 7.02
#